data_2ffb6b838eb10a370a539a98c7e87e22
#
_entry.id   2ffb6b838eb10a370a539a98c7e87e22
#
_cell.length_a   1.000
_cell.length_b   1.000
_cell.length_c   1.000
_cell.angle_alpha   90.00
_cell.angle_beta   90.00
_cell.angle_gamma   90.00
#
_symmetry.space_group_name_H-M   'P 1'
#
loop_
_entity.id
_entity.type
_entity.pdbx_description
1 polymer ?
#
loop_
_entity_poly.entity_id
_entity_poly.type
_entity_poly.pdbx_seq_one_letter_code
_entity_poly.pdbx_strand_id
1 'polypeptide(L)'
;MSNAVTDTHALIWYLEDNPKLSDAANEVFEQCDRGEIVIYIPTICLVEIVYLQEKARISSDFKNQLDEVLAVGDTGLILFDLTSEVVDALAKIPKQAVPDLPDRVIAATASHLGLPLISRNHRMPLVGIPLIW
;
A
#
# COMPACT_ATOMS: atom_id res chain seq x y z
N MET A 1 17.02 -7.83 3.65
CA MET A 1 15.66 -7.33 3.92
C MET A 1 15.08 -6.80 2.63
N SER A 2 13.83 -7.11 2.40
CA SER A 2 13.17 -6.78 1.14
C SER A 2 12.35 -5.51 1.27
N ASN A 3 12.39 -4.66 0.24
CA ASN A 3 11.41 -3.60 0.07
C ASN A 3 10.02 -4.22 -0.09
N ALA A 4 8.99 -3.43 0.03
CA ALA A 4 7.61 -3.88 -0.04
C ALA A 4 6.72 -2.82 -0.67
N VAL A 5 5.52 -3.23 -1.08
CA VAL A 5 4.43 -2.34 -1.45
C VAL A 5 3.38 -2.42 -0.35
N THR A 6 2.72 -1.32 -0.02
CA THR A 6 1.63 -1.32 0.96
C THR A 6 0.29 -1.16 0.28
N ASP A 7 -0.75 -1.76 0.87
CA ASP A 7 -2.12 -1.40 0.50
C ASP A 7 -2.61 -0.21 1.34
N THR A 8 -3.82 0.24 1.06
CA THR A 8 -4.37 1.45 1.67
C THR A 8 -4.61 1.28 3.16
N HIS A 9 -5.26 0.19 3.57
CA HIS A 9 -5.62 0.01 4.98
C HIS A 9 -4.41 -0.24 5.86
N ALA A 10 -3.42 -1.00 5.37
CA ALA A 10 -2.19 -1.21 6.13
C ALA A 10 -1.48 0.10 6.42
N LEU A 11 -1.39 0.98 5.41
CA LEU A 11 -0.79 2.30 5.58
C LEU A 11 -1.57 3.15 6.60
N ILE A 12 -2.89 3.18 6.48
CA ILE A 12 -3.75 3.93 7.40
C ILE A 12 -3.56 3.42 8.82
N TRP A 13 -3.61 2.11 9.01
CA TRP A 13 -3.51 1.52 10.35
C TRP A 13 -2.13 1.75 10.98
N TYR A 14 -1.07 1.72 10.17
CA TYR A 14 0.25 2.04 10.70
C TYR A 14 0.33 3.49 11.19
N LEU A 15 -0.12 4.44 10.38
CA LEU A 15 -0.07 5.86 10.72
C LEU A 15 -1.00 6.23 11.88
N GLU A 16 -2.09 5.48 12.07
CA GLU A 16 -3.01 5.66 13.20
C GLU A 16 -2.58 4.89 14.45
N ASP A 17 -1.52 4.09 14.36
CA ASP A 17 -1.12 3.16 15.43
C ASP A 17 -2.28 2.23 15.82
N ASN A 18 -2.97 1.70 14.82
CA ASN A 18 -4.17 0.89 14.98
C ASN A 18 -3.83 -0.59 15.20
N PRO A 19 -4.37 -1.24 16.25
CA PRO A 19 -4.06 -2.64 16.54
C PRO A 19 -4.56 -3.64 15.49
N LYS A 20 -5.33 -3.21 14.50
CA LYS A 20 -5.71 -4.07 13.36
C LYS A 20 -4.52 -4.44 12.50
N LEU A 21 -3.45 -3.65 12.52
CA LEU A 21 -2.21 -3.97 11.81
C LEU A 21 -1.53 -5.15 12.51
N SER A 22 -1.17 -6.19 11.76
CA SER A 22 -0.48 -7.34 12.34
C SER A 22 0.92 -6.98 12.82
N ASP A 23 1.46 -7.78 13.74
CA ASP A 23 2.82 -7.58 14.25
C ASP A 23 3.85 -7.67 13.12
N ALA A 24 3.67 -8.63 12.21
CA ALA A 24 4.57 -8.79 11.06
C ALA A 24 4.54 -7.57 10.14
N ALA A 25 3.35 -7.05 9.84
CA ALA A 25 3.20 -5.85 9.01
C ALA A 25 3.80 -4.63 9.72
N ASN A 26 3.52 -4.47 11.00
CA ASN A 26 4.06 -3.37 11.78
C ASN A 26 5.59 -3.37 11.79
N GLU A 27 6.21 -4.54 11.93
CA GLU A 27 7.68 -4.65 11.92
C GLU A 27 8.28 -4.18 10.59
N VAL A 28 7.63 -4.48 9.47
CA VAL A 28 8.11 -4.02 8.16
C VAL A 28 8.04 -2.48 8.06
N PHE A 29 6.95 -1.87 8.55
CA PHE A 29 6.87 -0.41 8.61
C PHE A 29 7.93 0.18 9.54
N GLU A 30 8.21 -0.47 10.67
CA GLU A 30 9.26 -0.02 11.59
C GLU A 30 10.64 -0.09 10.94
N GLN A 31 10.92 -1.13 10.15
CA GLN A 31 12.17 -1.23 9.38
C GLN A 31 12.28 -0.07 8.39
N CYS A 32 11.18 0.28 7.74
CA CYS A 32 11.11 1.42 6.83
C CYS A 32 11.41 2.73 7.56
N ASP A 33 10.82 2.90 8.74
CA ASP A 33 11.02 4.10 9.56
C ASP A 33 12.47 4.23 10.03
N ARG A 34 13.15 3.11 10.26
CA ARG A 34 14.57 3.10 10.61
C ARG A 34 15.50 3.28 9.41
N GLY A 35 14.97 3.43 8.21
CA GLY A 35 15.76 3.59 6.99
C GLY A 35 16.36 2.30 6.45
N GLU A 36 15.89 1.12 6.90
CA GLU A 36 16.44 -0.17 6.50
C GLU A 36 15.86 -0.69 5.19
N ILE A 37 14.63 -0.31 4.87
CA ILE A 37 13.94 -0.71 3.63
C ILE A 37 13.11 0.44 3.10
N VAL A 38 12.62 0.29 1.87
CA VAL A 38 11.68 1.20 1.23
C VAL A 38 10.32 0.52 1.15
N ILE A 39 9.26 1.27 1.46
CA ILE A 39 7.89 0.85 1.21
C ILE A 39 7.29 1.78 0.17
N TYR A 40 6.86 1.19 -0.95
CA TYR A 40 6.20 1.94 -2.02
C TYR A 40 4.71 2.04 -1.74
N ILE A 41 4.19 3.26 -1.90
CA ILE A 41 2.77 3.56 -1.74
C ILE A 41 2.19 3.79 -3.13
N PRO A 42 1.38 2.86 -3.68
CA PRO A 42 0.68 3.12 -4.94
C PRO A 42 -0.18 4.38 -4.83
N THR A 43 -0.13 5.26 -5.83
CA THR A 43 -0.88 6.51 -5.75
C THR A 43 -2.38 6.31 -5.68
N ILE A 44 -2.91 5.14 -6.12
CA ILE A 44 -4.32 4.81 -5.93
C ILE A 44 -4.71 4.80 -4.43
N CYS A 45 -3.76 4.52 -3.53
CA CYS A 45 -4.02 4.60 -2.09
C CYS A 45 -4.40 6.02 -1.67
N LEU A 46 -3.82 7.04 -2.30
CA LEU A 46 -4.17 8.43 -2.03
C LEU A 46 -5.61 8.73 -2.43
N VAL A 47 -6.05 8.17 -3.56
CA VAL A 47 -7.44 8.31 -4.02
C VAL A 47 -8.39 7.68 -3.02
N GLU A 48 -8.09 6.46 -2.56
CA GLU A 48 -8.91 5.78 -1.56
C GLU A 48 -8.96 6.56 -0.24
N ILE A 49 -7.83 7.13 0.17
CA ILE A 49 -7.77 7.96 1.39
C ILE A 49 -8.70 9.16 1.29
N VAL A 50 -8.69 9.85 0.14
CA VAL A 50 -9.61 10.97 -0.09
C VAL A 50 -11.07 10.52 0.02
N TYR A 51 -11.41 9.40 -0.60
CA TYR A 51 -12.76 8.84 -0.52
C TYR A 51 -13.16 8.47 0.91
N LEU A 52 -12.24 7.85 1.67
CA LEU A 52 -12.52 7.48 3.07
C LEU A 52 -12.71 8.70 3.95
N GLN A 53 -11.96 9.79 3.72
CA GLN A 53 -12.15 11.05 4.42
C GLN A 53 -13.52 11.65 4.10
N GLU A 54 -13.91 11.67 2.83
CA GLU A 54 -15.20 12.20 2.39
C GLU A 54 -16.38 11.43 2.97
N LYS A 55 -16.18 10.13 3.23
CA LYS A 55 -17.18 9.27 3.89
C LYS A 55 -17.08 9.30 5.41
N ALA A 56 -16.23 10.13 5.97
CA ALA A 56 -15.98 10.23 7.42
C ALA A 56 -15.57 8.89 8.06
N ARG A 57 -14.88 8.02 7.28
CA ARG A 57 -14.37 6.73 7.76
C ARG A 57 -13.01 6.86 8.43
N ILE A 58 -12.28 7.91 8.13
CA ILE A 58 -11.01 8.29 8.75
C ILE A 58 -11.03 9.78 9.01
N SER A 59 -10.05 10.28 9.79
CA SER A 59 -9.93 11.70 10.11
C SER A 59 -9.88 12.55 8.84
N SER A 60 -10.58 13.67 8.82
CA SER A 60 -10.54 14.63 7.72
C SER A 60 -9.16 15.24 7.51
N ASP A 61 -8.25 15.07 8.47
CA ASP A 61 -6.89 15.61 8.42
C ASP A 61 -5.85 14.55 8.01
N PHE A 62 -6.28 13.31 7.78
CA PHE A 62 -5.36 12.19 7.52
C PHE A 62 -4.46 12.45 6.31
N LYS A 63 -5.05 12.90 5.20
CA LYS A 63 -4.29 13.13 3.96
C LYS A 63 -3.22 14.20 4.16
N ASN A 64 -3.54 15.27 4.92
CA ASN A 64 -2.57 16.32 5.23
C ASN A 64 -1.44 15.78 6.09
N GLN A 65 -1.75 14.92 7.07
CA GLN A 65 -0.72 14.29 7.90
C GLN A 65 0.19 13.40 7.07
N LEU A 66 -0.37 12.62 6.14
CA LEU A 66 0.41 11.80 5.24
C LEU A 66 1.30 12.65 4.34
N ASP A 67 0.78 13.73 3.78
CA ASP A 67 1.56 14.64 2.94
C ASP A 67 2.74 15.23 3.70
N GLU A 68 2.57 15.57 4.98
CA GLU A 68 3.65 16.05 5.83
C GLU A 68 4.74 14.98 6.02
N VAL A 69 4.34 13.74 6.29
CA VAL A 69 5.28 12.63 6.43
C VAL A 69 6.08 12.43 5.14
N LEU A 70 5.42 12.46 3.98
CA LEU A 70 6.08 12.30 2.70
C LEU A 70 7.00 13.46 2.35
N ALA A 71 6.65 14.68 2.78
CA ALA A 71 7.44 15.87 2.48
C ALA A 71 8.76 15.92 3.25
N VAL A 72 8.87 15.26 4.40
CA VAL A 72 10.11 15.21 5.20
C VAL A 72 11.25 14.58 4.40
N GLY A 73 10.96 13.58 3.55
CA GLY A 73 11.95 12.99 2.66
C GLY A 73 12.95 12.05 3.31
N ASP A 74 12.91 11.89 4.63
CA ASP A 74 13.80 11.01 5.39
C ASP A 74 13.17 9.67 5.73
N THR A 75 11.93 9.46 5.31
CA THR A 75 11.25 8.18 5.50
C THR A 75 11.48 7.29 4.28
N GLY A 76 11.46 6.00 4.46
CA GLY A 76 11.49 5.05 3.36
C GLY A 76 10.16 4.92 2.62
N LEU A 77 9.16 5.75 2.94
CA LEU A 77 7.86 5.75 2.27
C LEU A 77 7.96 6.55 0.97
N ILE A 78 7.73 5.89 -0.16
CA ILE A 78 7.87 6.49 -1.49
C ILE A 78 6.60 6.25 -2.30
N LEU A 79 6.04 7.32 -2.86
CA LEU A 79 4.90 7.19 -3.78
C LEU A 79 5.35 6.51 -5.07
N PHE A 80 4.52 5.61 -5.57
CA PHE A 80 4.72 4.98 -6.87
C PHE A 80 3.49 5.25 -7.75
N ASP A 81 3.72 6.03 -8.81
CA ASP A 81 2.64 6.48 -9.69
C ASP A 81 2.07 5.34 -10.52
N LEU A 82 0.77 5.44 -10.80
CA LEU A 82 0.08 4.55 -11.73
C LEU A 82 0.56 4.87 -13.15
N THR A 83 1.51 4.10 -13.61
CA THR A 83 2.11 4.25 -14.94
C THR A 83 1.45 3.32 -15.95
N SER A 84 1.78 3.51 -17.24
CA SER A 84 1.31 2.58 -18.28
C SER A 84 1.84 1.17 -18.06
N GLU A 85 3.05 1.03 -17.51
CA GLU A 85 3.64 -0.27 -17.19
C GLU A 85 2.87 -0.99 -16.09
N VAL A 86 2.37 -0.26 -15.10
CA VAL A 86 1.49 -0.82 -14.07
C VAL A 86 0.16 -1.26 -14.69
N VAL A 87 -0.38 -0.49 -15.64
CA VAL A 87 -1.60 -0.89 -16.36
C VAL A 87 -1.38 -2.18 -17.15
N ASP A 88 -0.23 -2.33 -17.78
CA ASP A 88 0.12 -3.57 -18.48
C ASP A 88 0.16 -4.76 -17.52
N ALA A 89 0.73 -4.58 -16.33
CA ALA A 89 0.73 -5.61 -15.30
C ALA A 89 -0.70 -5.93 -14.83
N LEU A 90 -1.54 -4.90 -14.68
CA LEU A 90 -2.94 -5.06 -14.28
C LEU A 90 -3.70 -5.93 -15.28
N ALA A 91 -3.45 -5.75 -16.57
CA ALA A 91 -4.10 -6.52 -17.62
C ALA A 91 -3.83 -8.03 -17.50
N LYS A 92 -2.73 -8.42 -16.86
CA LYS A 92 -2.35 -9.82 -16.64
C LYS A 92 -2.96 -10.41 -15.38
N ILE A 93 -3.59 -9.62 -14.53
CA ILE A 93 -4.23 -10.07 -13.30
C ILE A 93 -5.69 -10.34 -13.61
N PRO A 94 -6.17 -11.60 -13.46
CA PRO A 94 -7.57 -11.92 -13.74
C PRO A 94 -8.52 -11.10 -12.86
N LYS A 95 -9.48 -10.44 -13.50
CA LYS A 95 -10.48 -9.64 -12.80
C LYS A 95 -11.26 -10.44 -11.76
N GLN A 96 -11.51 -11.72 -12.06
CA GLN A 96 -12.25 -12.60 -11.15
C GLN A 96 -11.46 -12.88 -9.86
N ALA A 97 -10.13 -12.91 -9.95
CA ALA A 97 -9.27 -13.15 -8.79
C ALA A 97 -9.19 -11.93 -7.89
N VAL A 98 -9.08 -10.72 -8.47
CA VAL A 98 -9.02 -9.46 -7.72
C VAL A 98 -9.98 -8.47 -8.40
N PRO A 99 -11.28 -8.53 -8.06
CA PRO A 99 -12.30 -7.76 -8.80
C PRO A 99 -12.37 -6.29 -8.43
N ASP A 100 -11.95 -5.91 -7.23
CA ASP A 100 -12.00 -4.53 -6.77
C ASP A 100 -10.93 -3.69 -7.49
N LEU A 101 -11.32 -2.57 -8.07
CA LEU A 101 -10.40 -1.76 -8.89
C LEU A 101 -9.17 -1.28 -8.11
N PRO A 102 -9.30 -0.63 -6.94
CA PRO A 102 -8.12 -0.22 -6.19
C PRO A 102 -7.23 -1.40 -5.81
N ASP A 103 -7.79 -2.50 -5.32
CA ASP A 103 -7.02 -3.69 -4.97
C ASP A 103 -6.25 -4.23 -6.17
N ARG A 104 -6.89 -4.23 -7.34
CA ARG A 104 -6.25 -4.73 -8.57
C ARG A 104 -5.09 -3.84 -9.00
N VAL A 105 -5.22 -2.51 -8.86
CA VAL A 105 -4.13 -1.56 -9.13
C VAL A 105 -2.98 -1.77 -8.15
N ILE A 106 -3.27 -1.97 -6.88
CA ILE A 106 -2.26 -2.25 -5.85
C ILE A 106 -1.53 -3.55 -6.18
N ALA A 107 -2.28 -4.61 -6.51
CA ALA A 107 -1.71 -5.89 -6.93
C ALA A 107 -0.79 -5.73 -8.15
N ALA A 108 -1.23 -4.97 -9.14
CA ALA A 108 -0.45 -4.70 -10.34
C ALA A 108 0.85 -3.95 -10.03
N THR A 109 0.81 -3.02 -9.09
CA THR A 109 2.00 -2.29 -8.66
C THR A 109 3.01 -3.24 -8.02
N ALA A 110 2.56 -4.10 -7.10
CA ALA A 110 3.42 -5.09 -6.46
C ALA A 110 4.00 -6.07 -7.49
N SER A 111 3.19 -6.54 -8.42
CA SER A 111 3.62 -7.43 -9.48
C SER A 111 4.66 -6.78 -10.39
N HIS A 112 4.42 -5.53 -10.80
CA HIS A 112 5.35 -4.78 -11.64
C HIS A 112 6.70 -4.60 -10.96
N LEU A 113 6.71 -4.30 -9.67
CA LEU A 113 7.93 -4.11 -8.90
C LEU A 113 8.59 -5.42 -8.47
N GLY A 114 7.86 -6.55 -8.55
CA GLY A 114 8.37 -7.84 -8.10
C GLY A 114 8.56 -7.88 -6.59
N LEU A 115 7.70 -7.19 -5.83
CA LEU A 115 7.82 -7.05 -4.38
C LEU A 115 6.62 -7.66 -3.65
N PRO A 116 6.82 -8.07 -2.38
CA PRO A 116 5.69 -8.49 -1.56
C PRO A 116 4.78 -7.32 -1.21
N LEU A 117 3.54 -7.64 -0.88
CA LEU A 117 2.50 -6.67 -0.55
C LEU A 117 2.15 -6.76 0.94
N ILE A 118 2.20 -5.64 1.63
CA ILE A 118 1.69 -5.52 3.00
C ILE A 118 0.17 -5.38 2.91
N SER A 119 -0.55 -6.45 3.21
CA SER A 119 -1.99 -6.54 3.07
C SER A 119 -2.51 -7.80 3.74
N ARG A 120 -3.76 -7.75 4.22
CA ARG A 120 -4.44 -8.95 4.69
C ARG A 120 -5.38 -9.55 3.63
N ASN A 121 -5.33 -9.06 2.40
CA ASN A 121 -6.18 -9.53 1.32
C ASN A 121 -5.72 -10.91 0.81
N HIS A 122 -6.43 -11.96 1.21
CA HIS A 122 -6.08 -13.35 0.90
C HIS A 122 -6.16 -13.69 -0.58
N ARG A 123 -6.69 -12.81 -1.42
CA ARG A 123 -6.76 -13.02 -2.87
C ARG A 123 -5.40 -12.81 -3.55
N MET A 124 -4.50 -12.06 -2.93
CA MET A 124 -3.22 -11.69 -3.54
C MET A 124 -2.30 -12.87 -3.84
N PRO A 125 -2.15 -13.87 -2.94
CA PRO A 125 -1.33 -15.04 -3.27
C PRO A 125 -1.87 -15.84 -4.46
N LEU A 126 -3.17 -15.76 -4.75
CA LEU A 126 -3.79 -16.45 -5.89
C LEU A 126 -3.28 -15.91 -7.23
N VAL A 127 -2.76 -14.71 -7.25
CA VAL A 127 -2.20 -14.08 -8.46
C VAL A 127 -0.68 -13.91 -8.34
N GLY A 128 -0.05 -14.69 -7.46
CA GLY A 128 1.42 -14.75 -7.37
C GLY A 128 2.07 -13.64 -6.57
N ILE A 129 1.32 -12.90 -5.76
CA ILE A 129 1.84 -11.80 -4.95
C ILE A 129 1.99 -12.27 -3.50
N PRO A 130 3.21 -12.38 -2.97
CA PRO A 130 3.42 -12.74 -1.57
C PRO A 130 2.87 -11.66 -0.63
N LEU A 131 2.23 -12.08 0.45
CA LEU A 131 1.72 -11.17 1.47
C LEU A 131 2.66 -11.07 2.66
N ILE A 132 2.67 -9.88 3.26
CA ILE A 132 3.22 -9.63 4.59
C ILE A 132 2.03 -9.26 5.47
N TRP A 133 1.75 -10.13 6.43
CA TRP A 133 0.67 -9.88 7.39
C TRP A 133 0.79 -10.66 8.68
#